data_0109e1bf4257f17d9d838d73b7dcb679
#
_entry.id   0109e1bf4257f17d9d838d73b7dcb679
#
_cell.length_a   1.000
_cell.length_b   1.000
_cell.length_c   1.000
_cell.angle_alpha   90.00
_cell.angle_beta   90.00
_cell.angle_gamma   90.00
#
_symmetry.space_group_name_H-M   'P 1'
#
loop_
_entity.id
_entity.type
_entity.pdbx_description
1 polymer ?
#
loop_
_entity_poly.entity_id
_entity_poly.type
_entity_poly.pdbx_seq_one_letter_code
_entity_poly.pdbx_strand_id
1 'polypeptide(L)'
;IKDYRNGRDLTDRPRGVKVIDLFGLTADEVREHYPKVYQRILERVKPERDHNPRATYREKWWVFGEARQELRKQLAGLPRYIATVETAKHRLFQFLEARIAPDNMLIAIALDDAWVLGVLSSRVHVVWALAAGGTLEDRPRYNKTRCFETFPFPAATDAQKITIGQLAESIDAHRKRVLAAHASLTLTGLYNVLEKLRLGG
;
A
#
# COMPACT_ATOMS: atom_id res chain seq x y z
N ILE A 1 -7.40 6.07 15.68
CA ILE A 1 -6.73 6.83 14.61
C ILE A 1 -5.58 5.97 14.11
N LYS A 2 -5.47 5.80 12.78
CA LYS A 2 -4.39 5.05 12.11
C LYS A 2 -3.63 5.95 11.16
N ASP A 3 -2.34 5.68 10.99
CA ASP A 3 -1.59 6.25 9.89
C ASP A 3 -2.15 5.74 8.56
N TYR A 4 -2.18 6.60 7.55
CA TYR A 4 -2.77 6.30 6.25
C TYR A 4 -1.77 6.56 5.13
N ARG A 5 -1.75 5.69 4.13
CA ARG A 5 -0.93 5.86 2.93
C ARG A 5 -1.76 5.65 1.68
N ASN A 6 -1.60 6.55 0.72
CA ASN A 6 -2.09 6.38 -0.64
C ASN A 6 -0.93 6.23 -1.64
N GLY A 7 -1.26 6.13 -2.94
CA GLY A 7 -0.25 5.95 -3.99
C GLY A 7 0.82 7.03 -3.98
N ARG A 8 0.45 8.29 -3.77
CA ARG A 8 1.40 9.41 -3.71
C ARG A 8 2.34 9.32 -2.51
N ASP A 9 1.86 8.82 -1.36
CA ASP A 9 2.70 8.63 -0.18
C ASP A 9 3.78 7.55 -0.41
N LEU A 10 3.56 6.61 -1.36
CA LEU A 10 4.53 5.60 -1.74
C LEU A 10 5.48 6.08 -2.85
N THR A 11 4.98 6.81 -3.84
CA THR A 11 5.77 7.22 -5.02
C THR A 11 6.56 8.50 -4.80
N ASP A 12 6.07 9.36 -3.92
CA ASP A 12 6.71 10.63 -3.59
C ASP A 12 7.29 10.56 -2.17
N ARG A 13 6.51 11.02 -1.20
CA ARG A 13 6.88 11.06 0.22
C ARG A 13 5.64 10.89 1.09
N PRO A 14 5.78 10.24 2.26
CA PRO A 14 4.72 10.17 3.24
C PRO A 14 4.31 11.57 3.74
N ARG A 15 3.02 11.88 3.63
CA ARG A 15 2.45 13.18 4.06
C ARG A 15 2.06 13.22 5.54
N GLY A 16 2.17 12.09 6.27
CA GLY A 16 1.75 12.02 7.67
C GLY A 16 0.23 12.04 7.88
N VAL A 17 -0.55 11.76 6.85
CA VAL A 17 -2.02 11.75 6.92
C VAL A 17 -2.49 10.59 7.82
N LYS A 18 -3.53 10.87 8.60
CA LYS A 18 -4.18 9.90 9.49
C LYS A 18 -5.65 9.77 9.14
N VAL A 19 -6.22 8.59 9.43
CA VAL A 19 -7.65 8.32 9.27
C VAL A 19 -8.27 7.89 10.58
N ILE A 20 -9.55 8.20 10.74
CA ILE A 20 -10.38 7.68 11.82
C ILE A 20 -10.90 6.33 11.35
N ASP A 21 -10.43 5.24 11.96
CA ASP A 21 -10.85 3.87 11.66
C ASP A 21 -11.68 3.35 12.82
N LEU A 22 -12.98 3.22 12.59
CA LEU A 22 -13.99 2.78 13.57
C LEU A 22 -14.46 1.34 13.31
N PHE A 23 -13.71 0.60 12.48
CA PHE A 23 -14.03 -0.79 12.18
C PHE A 23 -14.11 -1.62 13.47
N GLY A 24 -15.17 -2.42 13.57
CA GLY A 24 -15.42 -3.28 14.73
C GLY A 24 -16.22 -2.63 15.86
N LEU A 25 -16.51 -1.32 15.77
CA LEU A 25 -17.34 -0.60 16.75
C LEU A 25 -18.74 -0.35 16.20
N THR A 26 -19.73 -0.43 17.07
CA THR A 26 -21.10 0.04 16.80
C THR A 26 -21.17 1.56 16.90
N ALA A 27 -22.22 2.17 16.35
CA ALA A 27 -22.42 3.63 16.45
C ALA A 27 -22.58 4.09 17.91
N ASP A 28 -23.21 3.27 18.74
CA ASP A 28 -23.42 3.57 20.16
C ASP A 28 -22.10 3.50 20.94
N GLU A 29 -21.27 2.50 20.70
CA GLU A 29 -19.91 2.43 21.28
C GLU A 29 -19.05 3.61 20.87
N VAL A 30 -19.13 4.05 19.60
CA VAL A 30 -18.41 5.26 19.14
C VAL A 30 -18.93 6.50 19.86
N ARG A 31 -20.25 6.62 20.04
CA ARG A 31 -20.87 7.76 20.77
C ARG A 31 -20.44 7.80 22.22
N GLU A 32 -20.41 6.65 22.89
CA GLU A 32 -20.07 6.52 24.30
C GLU A 32 -18.57 6.74 24.56
N HIS A 33 -17.70 6.01 23.81
CA HIS A 33 -16.27 6.02 24.08
C HIS A 33 -15.52 7.17 23.38
N TYR A 34 -16.07 7.69 22.27
CA TYR A 34 -15.41 8.72 21.44
C TYR A 34 -16.39 9.86 21.04
N PRO A 35 -17.06 10.55 21.99
CA PRO A 35 -18.14 11.48 21.67
C PRO A 35 -17.74 12.60 20.71
N LYS A 36 -16.52 13.13 20.81
CA LYS A 36 -16.02 14.17 19.88
C LYS A 36 -15.80 13.63 18.47
N VAL A 37 -15.37 12.39 18.33
CA VAL A 37 -15.24 11.72 17.03
C VAL A 37 -16.63 11.47 16.46
N TYR A 38 -17.56 10.95 17.26
CA TYR A 38 -18.95 10.72 16.84
C TYR A 38 -19.59 12.00 16.32
N GLN A 39 -19.51 13.10 17.08
CA GLN A 39 -20.05 14.39 16.67
C GLN A 39 -19.47 14.85 15.32
N ARG A 40 -18.13 14.76 15.16
CA ARG A 40 -17.48 15.14 13.92
C ARG A 40 -17.96 14.31 12.71
N ILE A 41 -18.07 13.00 12.85
CA ILE A 41 -18.53 12.16 11.73
C ILE A 41 -20.03 12.31 11.49
N LEU A 42 -20.83 12.58 12.53
CA LEU A 42 -22.25 12.89 12.40
C LEU A 42 -22.47 14.15 11.54
N GLU A 43 -21.66 15.18 11.75
CA GLU A 43 -21.74 16.44 11.00
C GLU A 43 -21.15 16.38 9.60
N ARG A 44 -20.06 15.62 9.40
CA ARG A 44 -19.27 15.65 8.16
C ARG A 44 -19.46 14.45 7.26
N VAL A 45 -19.77 13.29 7.81
CA VAL A 45 -19.86 12.04 7.06
C VAL A 45 -21.30 11.59 6.86
N LYS A 46 -22.12 11.66 7.89
CA LYS A 46 -23.50 11.17 7.85
C LYS A 46 -24.35 11.83 6.76
N PRO A 47 -24.32 13.17 6.56
CA PRO A 47 -25.16 13.81 5.55
C PRO A 47 -24.88 13.30 4.12
N GLU A 48 -23.61 13.03 3.78
CA GLU A 48 -23.22 12.44 2.51
C GLU A 48 -23.67 10.97 2.40
N ARG A 49 -23.52 10.23 3.51
CA ARG A 49 -23.90 8.81 3.58
C ARG A 49 -25.40 8.58 3.47
N ASP A 50 -26.21 9.43 4.04
CA ASP A 50 -27.69 9.34 4.00
C ASP A 50 -28.23 9.39 2.57
N HIS A 51 -27.53 10.05 1.65
CA HIS A 51 -27.88 10.16 0.23
C HIS A 51 -27.23 9.06 -0.64
N ASN A 52 -26.48 8.13 -0.05
CA ASN A 52 -25.79 7.09 -0.82
C ASN A 52 -26.82 6.04 -1.33
N PRO A 53 -26.77 5.64 -2.62
CA PRO A 53 -27.70 4.63 -3.16
C PRO A 53 -27.56 3.25 -2.50
N ARG A 54 -26.39 2.92 -1.97
CA ARG A 54 -26.15 1.63 -1.29
C ARG A 54 -26.65 1.67 0.15
N ALA A 55 -27.59 0.79 0.52
CA ALA A 55 -28.16 0.70 1.86
C ALA A 55 -27.08 0.50 2.95
N THR A 56 -26.10 -0.37 2.71
CA THR A 56 -25.02 -0.65 3.65
C THR A 56 -24.21 0.60 4.03
N TYR A 57 -24.07 1.56 3.12
CA TYR A 57 -23.37 2.84 3.39
C TYR A 57 -24.21 3.78 4.25
N ARG A 58 -25.55 3.73 4.12
CA ARG A 58 -26.47 4.50 4.99
C ARG A 58 -26.56 3.90 6.37
N GLU A 59 -26.72 2.59 6.46
CA GLU A 59 -26.91 1.85 7.71
C GLU A 59 -25.65 1.85 8.60
N LYS A 60 -24.46 1.72 7.95
CA LYS A 60 -23.15 1.71 8.61
C LYS A 60 -22.34 2.96 8.27
N TRP A 61 -22.99 4.11 8.37
CA TRP A 61 -22.44 5.40 7.91
C TRP A 61 -21.14 5.83 8.63
N TRP A 62 -20.88 5.34 9.85
CA TRP A 62 -19.71 5.71 10.66
C TRP A 62 -18.44 4.93 10.32
N VAL A 63 -18.51 3.88 9.52
CA VAL A 63 -17.36 3.09 9.08
C VAL A 63 -17.06 3.31 7.59
N PHE A 64 -15.88 2.89 7.17
CA PHE A 64 -15.55 2.86 5.74
C PHE A 64 -16.55 1.97 4.99
N GLY A 65 -16.99 2.42 3.81
CA GLY A 65 -17.96 1.70 3.00
C GLY A 65 -17.51 0.29 2.60
N GLU A 66 -16.19 0.12 2.40
CA GLU A 66 -15.58 -1.19 2.21
C GLU A 66 -14.55 -1.44 3.31
N ALA A 67 -14.92 -2.22 4.30
CA ALA A 67 -14.12 -2.46 5.49
C ALA A 67 -12.90 -3.36 5.26
N ARG A 68 -12.83 -4.05 4.10
CA ARG A 68 -11.73 -4.97 3.72
C ARG A 68 -11.39 -5.99 4.82
N GLN A 69 -12.41 -6.69 5.32
CA GLN A 69 -12.30 -7.59 6.48
C GLN A 69 -11.22 -8.66 6.28
N GLU A 70 -11.15 -9.28 5.10
CA GLU A 70 -10.17 -10.34 4.82
C GLU A 70 -8.73 -9.81 4.85
N LEU A 71 -8.47 -8.63 4.26
CA LEU A 71 -7.15 -8.00 4.36
C LEU A 71 -6.79 -7.72 5.82
N ARG A 72 -7.73 -7.22 6.61
CA ARG A 72 -7.50 -6.95 8.05
C ARG A 72 -7.14 -8.22 8.83
N LYS A 73 -7.81 -9.33 8.55
CA LYS A 73 -7.50 -10.63 9.16
C LYS A 73 -6.11 -11.11 8.76
N GLN A 74 -5.76 -10.99 7.48
CA GLN A 74 -4.46 -11.42 6.97
C GLN A 74 -3.30 -10.55 7.48
N LEU A 75 -3.53 -9.27 7.73
CA LEU A 75 -2.54 -8.36 8.32
C LEU A 75 -2.43 -8.53 9.84
N ALA A 76 -3.42 -9.12 10.49
CA ALA A 76 -3.39 -9.35 11.93
C ALA A 76 -2.24 -10.29 12.30
N GLY A 77 -1.38 -9.85 13.21
CA GLY A 77 -0.20 -10.61 13.63
C GLY A 77 1.06 -10.39 12.79
N LEU A 78 0.97 -9.72 11.64
CA LEU A 78 2.15 -9.33 10.89
C LEU A 78 2.72 -8.01 11.46
N PRO A 79 4.06 -7.86 11.53
CA PRO A 79 4.67 -6.59 11.88
C PRO A 79 4.59 -5.57 10.72
N ARG A 80 4.57 -6.06 9.49
CA ARG A 80 4.59 -5.28 8.25
C ARG A 80 3.97 -6.07 7.10
N TYR A 81 3.74 -5.40 5.98
CA TYR A 81 3.27 -6.02 4.74
C TYR A 81 3.93 -5.35 3.53
N ILE A 82 3.92 -6.02 2.38
CA ILE A 82 4.44 -5.47 1.13
C ILE A 82 3.35 -4.63 0.46
N ALA A 83 3.71 -3.45 -0.02
CA ALA A 83 2.80 -2.57 -0.74
C ALA A 83 3.40 -2.08 -2.06
N THR A 84 2.53 -1.92 -3.05
CA THR A 84 2.83 -1.23 -4.32
C THR A 84 1.63 -0.41 -4.75
N VAL A 85 1.84 0.56 -5.65
CA VAL A 85 0.76 1.38 -6.21
C VAL A 85 0.15 0.67 -7.40
N GLU A 86 -1.17 0.70 -7.54
CA GLU A 86 -1.86 0.09 -8.69
C GLU A 86 -1.36 0.70 -10.01
N THR A 87 -1.29 2.03 -10.10
CA THR A 87 -0.84 2.73 -11.31
C THR A 87 0.33 3.65 -10.99
N ALA A 88 1.50 3.38 -11.55
CA ALA A 88 2.71 4.19 -11.35
C ALA A 88 3.69 4.03 -12.52
N LYS A 89 4.49 5.09 -12.79
CA LYS A 89 5.55 5.04 -13.81
C LYS A 89 6.56 3.94 -13.52
N HIS A 90 7.07 3.89 -12.30
CA HIS A 90 8.01 2.87 -11.86
C HIS A 90 7.32 1.84 -10.99
N ARG A 91 7.55 0.55 -11.25
CA ARG A 91 7.05 -0.54 -10.41
C ARG A 91 7.96 -0.70 -9.20
N LEU A 92 7.45 -0.24 -8.06
CA LEU A 92 8.19 -0.23 -6.80
C LEU A 92 7.39 -0.96 -5.74
N PHE A 93 8.08 -1.81 -4.99
CA PHE A 93 7.53 -2.48 -3.82
C PHE A 93 8.29 -2.04 -2.59
N GLN A 94 7.61 -1.90 -1.46
CA GLN A 94 8.20 -1.51 -0.19
C GLN A 94 7.43 -2.08 0.98
N PHE A 95 8.07 -2.20 2.13
CA PHE A 95 7.38 -2.55 3.36
C PHE A 95 6.66 -1.36 3.97
N LEU A 96 5.41 -1.59 4.37
CA LEU A 96 4.65 -0.72 5.27
C LEU A 96 4.39 -1.46 6.58
N GLU A 97 4.46 -0.76 7.71
CA GLU A 97 4.07 -1.32 9.00
C GLU A 97 2.60 -1.72 8.98
N ALA A 98 2.24 -2.85 9.61
CA ALA A 98 0.87 -3.39 9.56
C ALA A 98 -0.18 -2.44 10.20
N ARG A 99 0.25 -1.51 11.07
CA ARG A 99 -0.62 -0.47 11.63
C ARG A 99 -1.05 0.61 10.61
N ILE A 100 -0.37 0.72 9.48
CA ILE A 100 -0.67 1.71 8.43
C ILE A 100 -1.85 1.21 7.60
N ALA A 101 -2.89 2.02 7.48
CA ALA A 101 -4.03 1.72 6.63
C ALA A 101 -3.73 2.08 5.18
N PRO A 102 -3.80 1.11 4.24
CA PRO A 102 -3.59 1.40 2.83
C PRO A 102 -4.85 2.01 2.19
N ASP A 103 -4.64 2.90 1.22
CA ASP A 103 -5.67 3.40 0.31
C ASP A 103 -6.14 2.32 -0.67
N ASN A 104 -7.30 2.54 -1.29
CA ASN A 104 -7.85 1.63 -2.31
C ASN A 104 -6.99 1.52 -3.58
N MET A 105 -6.12 2.50 -3.85
CA MET A 105 -5.17 2.48 -4.98
C MET A 105 -3.86 1.77 -4.64
N LEU A 106 -3.70 1.29 -3.41
CA LEU A 106 -2.56 0.45 -3.02
C LEU A 106 -2.92 -1.03 -3.14
N ILE A 107 -2.02 -1.78 -3.73
CA ILE A 107 -2.04 -3.24 -3.66
C ILE A 107 -1.27 -3.62 -2.40
N ALA A 108 -1.99 -4.14 -1.42
CA ALA A 108 -1.41 -4.66 -0.18
C ALA A 108 -1.26 -6.19 -0.31
N ILE A 109 -0.06 -6.68 -0.08
CA ILE A 109 0.30 -8.10 -0.09
C ILE A 109 0.61 -8.47 1.36
N ALA A 110 -0.22 -9.29 1.98
CA ALA A 110 -0.12 -9.67 3.39
C ALA A 110 1.01 -10.68 3.64
N LEU A 111 2.22 -10.28 3.34
CA LEU A 111 3.46 -11.02 3.53
C LEU A 111 4.53 -10.07 4.10
N ASP A 112 5.28 -10.53 5.08
CA ASP A 112 6.39 -9.80 5.71
C ASP A 112 7.77 -10.33 5.32
N ASP A 113 7.80 -11.32 4.41
CA ASP A 113 9.03 -11.98 3.96
C ASP A 113 9.83 -11.08 3.00
N ALA A 114 11.05 -10.77 3.40
CA ALA A 114 11.96 -9.94 2.62
C ALA A 114 12.41 -10.61 1.31
N TRP A 115 12.46 -11.95 1.25
CA TRP A 115 12.73 -12.66 0.00
C TRP A 115 11.64 -12.37 -1.03
N VAL A 116 10.38 -12.39 -0.63
CA VAL A 116 9.25 -12.06 -1.52
C VAL A 116 9.36 -10.61 -2.01
N LEU A 117 9.67 -9.66 -1.11
CA LEU A 117 9.93 -8.26 -1.51
C LEU A 117 11.06 -8.16 -2.53
N GLY A 118 12.14 -8.92 -2.35
CA GLY A 118 13.29 -8.96 -3.26
C GLY A 118 12.92 -9.48 -4.63
N VAL A 119 12.19 -10.59 -4.70
CA VAL A 119 11.70 -11.17 -5.96
C VAL A 119 10.78 -10.19 -6.68
N LEU A 120 9.80 -9.59 -5.98
CA LEU A 120 8.89 -8.61 -6.57
C LEU A 120 9.60 -7.34 -7.05
N SER A 121 10.69 -6.93 -6.37
CA SER A 121 11.51 -5.79 -6.75
C SER A 121 12.52 -6.10 -7.87
N SER A 122 12.67 -7.37 -8.25
CA SER A 122 13.61 -7.79 -9.27
C SER A 122 13.20 -7.31 -10.67
N ARG A 123 14.20 -7.18 -11.55
CA ARG A 123 13.96 -6.84 -12.96
C ARG A 123 13.06 -7.86 -13.66
N VAL A 124 13.16 -9.14 -13.28
CA VAL A 124 12.34 -10.22 -13.86
C VAL A 124 10.87 -9.99 -13.57
N HIS A 125 10.52 -9.74 -12.30
CA HIS A 125 9.12 -9.47 -11.95
C HIS A 125 8.61 -8.15 -12.53
N VAL A 126 9.45 -7.11 -12.60
CA VAL A 126 9.06 -5.83 -13.21
C VAL A 126 8.72 -6.02 -14.70
N VAL A 127 9.54 -6.75 -15.45
CA VAL A 127 9.26 -7.06 -16.87
C VAL A 127 7.97 -7.88 -17.01
N TRP A 128 7.81 -8.91 -16.18
CA TRP A 128 6.56 -9.68 -16.12
C TRP A 128 5.34 -8.81 -15.87
N ALA A 129 5.41 -7.96 -14.84
CA ALA A 129 4.31 -7.10 -14.45
C ALA A 129 3.93 -6.08 -15.53
N LEU A 130 4.91 -5.56 -16.26
CA LEU A 130 4.67 -4.67 -17.40
C LEU A 130 3.97 -5.39 -18.55
N ALA A 131 4.35 -6.64 -18.83
CA ALA A 131 3.75 -7.45 -19.90
C ALA A 131 2.33 -7.93 -19.53
N ALA A 132 2.12 -8.35 -18.29
CA ALA A 132 0.86 -8.95 -17.82
C ALA A 132 -0.19 -7.92 -17.39
N GLY A 133 0.22 -6.77 -16.87
CA GLY A 133 -0.64 -5.82 -16.16
C GLY A 133 -1.49 -4.93 -17.03
N GLY A 134 -1.03 -4.58 -18.22
CA GLY A 134 -1.66 -3.57 -19.07
C GLY A 134 -1.33 -2.13 -18.64
N THR A 135 -2.09 -1.18 -19.19
CA THR A 135 -1.91 0.26 -18.90
C THR A 135 -3.22 0.90 -18.47
N LEU A 136 -3.11 1.99 -17.76
CA LEU A 136 -4.19 2.95 -17.56
C LEU A 136 -3.65 4.29 -18.08
N GLU A 137 -4.23 4.80 -19.18
CA GLU A 137 -3.63 5.87 -19.97
C GLU A 137 -2.22 5.47 -20.43
N ASP A 138 -1.20 6.26 -20.12
CA ASP A 138 0.21 6.03 -20.44
C ASP A 138 1.01 5.32 -19.33
N ARG A 139 0.33 4.95 -18.22
CA ARG A 139 0.99 4.41 -17.02
C ARG A 139 0.77 2.91 -16.85
N PRO A 140 1.82 2.15 -16.53
CA PRO A 140 1.70 0.74 -16.22
C PRO A 140 0.79 0.50 -15.02
N ARG A 141 -0.20 -0.39 -15.19
CA ARG A 141 -1.12 -0.82 -14.16
C ARG A 141 -0.72 -2.17 -13.60
N TYR A 142 -0.61 -2.27 -12.27
CA TYR A 142 -0.39 -3.53 -11.58
C TYR A 142 -1.72 -4.17 -11.20
N ASN A 143 -2.11 -5.21 -11.89
CA ASN A 143 -3.28 -5.98 -11.56
C ASN A 143 -2.86 -7.20 -10.73
N LYS A 144 -3.37 -7.32 -9.48
CA LYS A 144 -2.97 -8.40 -8.57
C LYS A 144 -3.19 -9.79 -9.16
N THR A 145 -4.31 -10.03 -9.83
CA THR A 145 -4.65 -11.34 -10.39
C THR A 145 -3.81 -11.70 -11.62
N ARG A 146 -3.34 -10.71 -12.37
CA ARG A 146 -2.54 -10.93 -13.58
C ARG A 146 -1.04 -10.80 -13.33
N CYS A 147 -0.63 -9.90 -12.42
CA CYS A 147 0.79 -9.62 -12.21
C CYS A 147 1.38 -10.38 -11.02
N PHE A 148 0.60 -10.63 -9.95
CA PHE A 148 1.08 -11.28 -8.74
C PHE A 148 0.68 -12.76 -8.70
N GLU A 149 -0.63 -13.06 -8.82
CA GLU A 149 -1.14 -14.42 -8.63
C GLU A 149 -0.65 -15.41 -9.73
N THR A 150 -0.34 -14.91 -10.93
CA THR A 150 0.16 -15.73 -12.03
C THR A 150 1.68 -15.70 -12.18
N PHE A 151 2.38 -14.91 -11.36
CA PHE A 151 3.83 -14.84 -11.44
C PHE A 151 4.47 -16.15 -10.93
N PRO A 152 5.31 -16.80 -11.75
CA PRO A 152 5.99 -18.01 -11.32
C PRO A 152 7.15 -17.66 -10.38
N PHE A 153 6.89 -17.67 -9.08
CA PHE A 153 7.95 -17.47 -8.10
C PHE A 153 9.05 -18.52 -8.27
N PRO A 154 10.33 -18.15 -8.25
CA PRO A 154 11.42 -19.07 -8.47
C PRO A 154 11.54 -20.09 -7.32
N ALA A 155 11.88 -21.33 -7.68
CA ALA A 155 12.30 -22.31 -6.70
C ALA A 155 13.71 -21.94 -6.20
N ALA A 156 13.79 -21.28 -5.04
CA ALA A 156 15.06 -20.83 -4.47
C ALA A 156 15.46 -21.69 -3.26
N THR A 157 16.75 -21.96 -3.12
CA THR A 157 17.32 -22.58 -1.92
C THR A 157 17.22 -21.61 -0.75
N ASP A 158 17.31 -22.12 0.49
CA ASP A 158 17.25 -21.25 1.69
C ASP A 158 18.39 -20.21 1.70
N ALA A 159 19.60 -20.58 1.26
CA ALA A 159 20.71 -19.65 1.14
C ALA A 159 20.42 -18.52 0.13
N GLN A 160 19.79 -18.83 -0.99
CA GLN A 160 19.35 -17.81 -1.97
C GLN A 160 18.25 -16.91 -1.41
N LYS A 161 17.26 -17.47 -0.68
CA LYS A 161 16.22 -16.68 -0.03
C LYS A 161 16.79 -15.71 0.99
N ILE A 162 17.75 -16.17 1.81
CA ILE A 162 18.44 -15.32 2.79
C ILE A 162 19.17 -14.17 2.06
N THR A 163 19.95 -14.46 1.03
CA THR A 163 20.70 -13.45 0.29
C THR A 163 19.78 -12.42 -0.38
N ILE A 164 18.73 -12.87 -1.06
CA ILE A 164 17.74 -11.99 -1.71
C ILE A 164 17.02 -11.15 -0.66
N GLY A 165 16.65 -11.75 0.48
CA GLY A 165 15.99 -11.06 1.58
C GLY A 165 16.87 -9.93 2.17
N GLN A 166 18.15 -10.20 2.41
CA GLN A 166 19.11 -9.20 2.89
C GLN A 166 19.25 -8.01 1.93
N LEU A 167 19.31 -8.28 0.62
CA LEU A 167 19.36 -7.24 -0.39
C LEU A 167 18.07 -6.41 -0.43
N ALA A 168 16.91 -7.07 -0.28
CA ALA A 168 15.61 -6.41 -0.25
C ALA A 168 15.47 -5.48 0.97
N GLU A 169 15.87 -5.94 2.16
CA GLU A 169 15.92 -5.12 3.38
C GLU A 169 16.85 -3.91 3.19
N SER A 170 18.01 -4.15 2.61
CA SER A 170 18.98 -3.08 2.35
C SER A 170 18.42 -2.00 1.42
N ILE A 171 17.76 -2.41 0.33
CA ILE A 171 17.13 -1.48 -0.63
C ILE A 171 15.99 -0.70 0.04
N ASP A 172 15.10 -1.37 0.75
CA ASP A 172 13.95 -0.73 1.41
C ASP A 172 14.41 0.27 2.48
N ALA A 173 15.36 -0.12 3.33
CA ALA A 173 15.95 0.74 4.34
C ALA A 173 16.71 1.92 3.72
N HIS A 174 17.48 1.69 2.65
CA HIS A 174 18.21 2.74 1.94
C HIS A 174 17.27 3.80 1.37
N ARG A 175 16.21 3.38 0.67
CA ARG A 175 15.19 4.29 0.13
C ARG A 175 14.58 5.17 1.22
N LYS A 176 14.16 4.56 2.33
CA LYS A 176 13.55 5.27 3.46
C LYS A 176 14.54 6.27 4.08
N ARG A 177 15.78 5.87 4.29
CA ARG A 177 16.85 6.72 4.85
C ARG A 177 17.15 7.92 3.95
N VAL A 178 17.32 7.71 2.65
CA VAL A 178 17.61 8.79 1.69
C VAL A 178 16.45 9.78 1.61
N LEU A 179 15.21 9.29 1.53
CA LEU A 179 14.03 10.16 1.52
C LEU A 179 13.87 10.94 2.84
N ALA A 180 14.22 10.35 3.96
CA ALA A 180 14.20 11.05 5.26
C ALA A 180 15.26 12.16 5.34
N ALA A 181 16.47 11.91 4.81
CA ALA A 181 17.59 12.85 4.85
C ALA A 181 17.43 14.03 3.87
N HIS A 182 16.71 13.86 2.76
CA HIS A 182 16.62 14.85 1.68
C HIS A 182 15.17 15.23 1.38
N ALA A 183 14.72 16.38 1.89
CA ALA A 183 13.31 16.82 1.78
C ALA A 183 12.84 17.08 0.33
N SER A 184 13.72 17.43 -0.58
CA SER A 184 13.42 17.68 -1.99
C SER A 184 13.30 16.43 -2.86
N LEU A 185 13.76 15.27 -2.37
CA LEU A 185 13.73 14.03 -3.13
C LEU A 185 12.37 13.33 -3.01
N THR A 186 11.95 12.71 -4.11
CA THR A 186 10.83 11.78 -4.17
C THR A 186 11.32 10.42 -4.65
N LEU A 187 10.61 9.35 -4.32
CA LEU A 187 11.00 8.02 -4.79
C LEU A 187 10.93 7.94 -6.33
N THR A 188 9.89 8.50 -6.94
CA THR A 188 9.79 8.60 -8.40
C THR A 188 10.97 9.36 -9.00
N GLY A 189 11.39 10.48 -8.39
CA GLY A 189 12.54 11.26 -8.83
C GLY A 189 13.84 10.46 -8.82
N LEU A 190 14.11 9.70 -7.75
CA LEU A 190 15.27 8.82 -7.66
C LEU A 190 15.29 7.77 -8.78
N TYR A 191 14.14 7.17 -9.07
CA TYR A 191 14.06 6.15 -10.13
C TYR A 191 14.10 6.73 -11.54
N ASN A 192 13.66 7.99 -11.74
CA ASN A 192 13.88 8.70 -13.01
C ASN A 192 15.38 8.90 -13.29
N VAL A 193 16.17 9.25 -12.27
CA VAL A 193 17.63 9.38 -12.39
C VAL A 193 18.25 8.02 -12.68
N LEU A 194 17.87 6.97 -11.94
CA LEU A 194 18.38 5.62 -12.17
C LEU A 194 18.07 5.11 -13.58
N GLU A 195 16.89 5.39 -14.10
CA GLU A 195 16.50 5.03 -15.47
C GLU A 195 17.41 5.70 -16.50
N LYS A 196 17.67 7.02 -16.34
CA LYS A 196 18.58 7.76 -17.23
C LYS A 196 20.01 7.21 -17.20
N LEU A 197 20.52 6.88 -16.00
CA LEU A 197 21.86 6.30 -15.85
C LEU A 197 21.98 4.93 -16.55
N ARG A 198 20.90 4.15 -16.55
CA ARG A 198 20.87 2.84 -17.21
C ARG A 198 20.75 2.90 -18.74
N LEU A 199 20.21 3.99 -19.28
CA LEU A 199 20.04 4.20 -20.72
C LEU A 199 21.24 4.92 -21.35
N GLY A 200 22.06 5.61 -20.56
CA GLY A 200 23.20 6.39 -21.02
C GLY A 200 24.57 5.72 -20.81
N GLY A 201 24.58 4.45 -20.35
CA GLY A 201 25.79 3.64 -20.16
C GLY A 201 26.00 2.57 -21.22
#